data_60b2d7761cd1112126fd523696727d1e
#
_entry.id   60b2d7761cd1112126fd523696727d1e
#
_cell.length_a   1.000
_cell.length_b   1.000
_cell.length_c   1.000
_cell.angle_alpha   90.00
_cell.angle_beta   90.00
_cell.angle_gamma   90.00
#
_symmetry.space_group_name_H-M   'P 1'
#
loop_
_entity.id
_entity.type
_entity.pdbx_description
1 polymer ?
#
loop_
_entity_poly.entity_id
_entity_poly.type
_entity_poly.pdbx_seq_one_letter_code
_entity_poly.pdbx_strand_id
1 'polypeptide(L)'
;MSLALSGTVLAQYESHWPDFVNTGWDDHGDITAAIAIDGHVFTVEDNGWDALEIAFFVGEECRGNLNFLDRENVDEFGDPYPITPGRPIFYREIKDEVVTFKLYDHINQIEYDICEVTYLGEPLEIVTGTDYLYAWNNDPPYDPVILNFTTPATEPYKLDIAGYGEGTGNWYLIASPVTEPIEPSAENGFLTGNYDLYYFDQEGDGEGNEWFNYEANPFTIQSKKGYLYASQTDTQLQFAGTACTDGSVPLVYSTTSPSEFMRGWNLIGNPLAEDAAISQACYVMNGGGTELEAAAAGKLIPAMNGVFVKATGEGQSVTFTPSNNSGEGAKIDINVLKDRGNTIDRAIVSLGEGGTLPKFMLNPENTKIYIEQGGDDYAVVSSNEDEIPVSFKAASNGTYTLNVAVQNAELDYLHLVDNLAGTDTDLLANPNYTFEANTGDYASRFTLVLRNTTGLVEHFAFYNGHNWTISNDGEALIQVVDVMGRILNSKEICGNAEINISQPAGVYMLRLVNGTDVKVQKVVVR
;
A
#
# COMPACT_ATOMS: atom_id res chain seq x y z
N MET A 1 -11.91 33.23 -39.23
CA MET A 1 -10.88 33.34 -38.20
C MET A 1 -11.59 33.77 -36.92
N SER A 2 -12.08 32.76 -36.20
CA SER A 2 -12.87 32.97 -34.98
C SER A 2 -11.92 32.75 -33.78
N LEU A 3 -11.61 33.81 -33.05
CA LEU A 3 -10.94 33.70 -31.76
C LEU A 3 -11.97 33.13 -30.78
N ALA A 4 -11.73 31.88 -30.36
CA ALA A 4 -12.37 31.36 -29.18
C ALA A 4 -11.65 31.97 -27.95
N LEU A 5 -12.30 32.87 -27.27
CA LEU A 5 -11.95 33.24 -25.89
C LEU A 5 -12.23 31.99 -25.05
N SER A 6 -11.18 31.34 -24.58
CA SER A 6 -11.27 30.40 -23.46
C SER A 6 -11.49 31.23 -22.19
N GLY A 7 -12.74 31.48 -21.83
CA GLY A 7 -13.09 31.95 -20.51
C GLY A 7 -12.79 30.80 -19.54
N THR A 8 -11.77 30.94 -18.74
CA THR A 8 -11.60 30.16 -17.51
C THR A 8 -12.81 30.50 -16.64
N VAL A 9 -13.69 29.51 -16.44
CA VAL A 9 -14.71 29.60 -15.39
C VAL A 9 -13.92 29.50 -14.09
N LEU A 10 -13.72 30.63 -13.42
CA LEU A 10 -13.20 30.68 -12.07
C LEU A 10 -14.18 29.86 -11.20
N ALA A 11 -13.67 28.85 -10.55
CA ALA A 11 -14.44 28.08 -9.57
C ALA A 11 -14.79 29.05 -8.44
N GLN A 12 -16.07 29.31 -8.24
CA GLN A 12 -16.55 30.12 -7.12
C GLN A 12 -16.49 29.20 -5.89
N TYR A 13 -15.55 29.48 -4.98
CA TYR A 13 -15.49 28.79 -3.70
C TYR A 13 -16.60 29.33 -2.79
N GLU A 14 -17.26 28.45 -2.03
CA GLU A 14 -18.13 28.88 -0.93
C GLU A 14 -17.24 29.47 0.19
N SER A 15 -17.69 30.57 0.81
CA SER A 15 -16.95 31.20 1.90
C SER A 15 -16.71 30.21 3.05
N HIS A 16 -15.49 30.15 3.56
CA HIS A 16 -15.10 29.29 4.68
C HIS A 16 -15.73 29.79 6.00
N TRP A 17 -15.74 31.10 6.17
CA TRP A 17 -16.45 31.71 7.30
C TRP A 17 -17.82 32.21 6.87
N PRO A 18 -18.83 32.16 7.76
CA PRO A 18 -20.15 32.67 7.44
C PRO A 18 -20.06 34.17 7.09
N ASP A 19 -20.81 34.56 6.06
CA ASP A 19 -20.92 35.97 5.68
C ASP A 19 -21.31 36.81 6.89
N PHE A 20 -20.50 37.81 7.20
CA PHE A 20 -20.80 38.72 8.28
C PHE A 20 -21.96 39.61 7.87
N VAL A 21 -23.08 39.48 8.56
CA VAL A 21 -24.24 40.35 8.38
C VAL A 21 -24.25 41.39 9.48
N ASN A 22 -23.94 42.63 9.11
CA ASN A 22 -24.07 43.77 10.03
C ASN A 22 -25.55 43.97 10.43
N THR A 23 -25.90 43.58 11.65
CA THR A 23 -27.28 43.69 12.18
C THR A 23 -27.47 44.84 13.14
N GLY A 24 -26.58 45.84 13.20
CA GLY A 24 -26.76 46.98 14.09
C GLY A 24 -25.51 47.73 14.49
N TRP A 25 -24.38 47.45 13.84
CA TRP A 25 -23.15 48.19 14.10
C TRP A 25 -23.00 49.34 13.11
N ASP A 26 -23.03 50.55 13.61
CA ASP A 26 -23.03 51.76 12.80
C ASP A 26 -21.63 52.23 12.41
N ASP A 27 -20.56 51.50 12.80
CA ASP A 27 -19.20 51.94 12.59
C ASP A 27 -18.29 50.76 12.11
N HIS A 28 -17.27 51.07 11.33
CA HIS A 28 -16.33 50.11 10.75
C HIS A 28 -14.92 50.67 10.76
N GLY A 29 -13.93 49.80 10.52
CA GLY A 29 -12.56 50.20 10.25
C GLY A 29 -12.06 49.54 8.98
N ASP A 30 -11.20 50.24 8.25
CA ASP A 30 -10.59 49.78 7.02
C ASP A 30 -9.09 49.53 7.23
N ILE A 31 -8.57 48.53 6.57
CA ILE A 31 -7.13 48.26 6.52
C ILE A 31 -6.68 48.06 5.07
N THR A 32 -5.56 48.66 4.67
CA THR A 32 -4.86 48.29 3.44
C THR A 32 -3.76 47.31 3.78
N ALA A 33 -3.90 46.06 3.34
CA ALA A 33 -2.97 45.03 3.71
C ALA A 33 -2.53 44.19 2.50
N ALA A 34 -1.29 43.71 2.55
CA ALA A 34 -0.79 42.67 1.69
C ALA A 34 -0.70 41.37 2.52
N ILE A 35 -1.01 40.24 1.90
CA ILE A 35 -0.94 38.92 2.52
C ILE A 35 0.42 38.31 2.26
N ALA A 36 1.00 37.76 3.30
CA ALA A 36 2.18 36.88 3.20
C ALA A 36 1.91 35.55 3.89
N ILE A 37 2.53 34.48 3.41
CA ILE A 37 2.60 33.17 4.06
C ILE A 37 4.07 32.82 4.19
N ASP A 38 4.53 32.55 5.42
CA ASP A 38 5.92 32.26 5.76
C ASP A 38 6.93 33.27 5.17
N GLY A 39 6.55 34.54 5.18
CA GLY A 39 7.34 35.67 4.67
C GLY A 39 7.29 35.90 3.16
N HIS A 40 6.62 35.03 2.39
CA HIS A 40 6.36 35.29 0.96
C HIS A 40 5.12 36.16 0.77
N VAL A 41 5.30 37.37 0.28
CA VAL A 41 4.20 38.28 -0.02
C VAL A 41 3.56 37.92 -1.35
N PHE A 42 2.27 37.62 -1.33
CA PHE A 42 1.51 37.24 -2.53
C PHE A 42 1.27 38.43 -3.44
N THR A 43 1.40 38.19 -4.73
CA THR A 43 1.11 39.14 -5.82
C THR A 43 0.12 38.51 -6.80
N VAL A 44 -0.43 39.28 -7.72
CA VAL A 44 -1.32 38.77 -8.78
C VAL A 44 -0.64 37.81 -9.74
N GLU A 45 0.69 37.70 -9.70
CA GLU A 45 1.47 36.75 -10.51
C GLU A 45 1.60 35.38 -9.83
N ASP A 46 1.30 35.27 -8.54
CA ASP A 46 1.38 34.04 -7.78
C ASP A 46 0.16 33.17 -8.09
N ASN A 47 0.37 31.85 -8.31
CA ASN A 47 -0.73 30.93 -8.51
C ASN A 47 -1.52 30.74 -7.20
N GLY A 48 -2.85 30.81 -7.28
CA GLY A 48 -3.74 30.51 -6.16
C GLY A 48 -3.99 31.69 -5.21
N TRP A 49 -3.44 32.88 -5.47
CA TRP A 49 -3.72 34.08 -4.65
C TRP A 49 -5.23 34.39 -4.59
N ASP A 50 -5.94 34.12 -5.67
CA ASP A 50 -7.37 34.31 -5.84
C ASP A 50 -8.24 33.27 -5.11
N ALA A 51 -7.61 32.22 -4.58
CA ALA A 51 -8.26 31.22 -3.75
C ALA A 51 -8.09 31.45 -2.25
N LEU A 52 -7.51 32.59 -1.85
CA LEU A 52 -7.33 32.97 -0.46
C LEU A 52 -8.57 33.73 0.05
N GLU A 53 -8.94 33.47 1.29
CA GLU A 53 -9.99 34.16 2.02
C GLU A 53 -9.44 34.62 3.36
N ILE A 54 -9.63 35.89 3.71
CA ILE A 54 -9.20 36.44 4.99
C ILE A 54 -10.40 36.81 5.86
N ALA A 55 -10.31 36.54 7.15
CA ALA A 55 -11.31 36.96 8.13
C ALA A 55 -10.69 37.68 9.33
N PHE A 56 -11.50 38.52 9.96
CA PHE A 56 -11.13 39.37 11.10
C PHE A 56 -11.90 38.91 12.32
N PHE A 57 -11.22 38.88 13.43
CA PHE A 57 -11.79 38.42 14.69
C PHE A 57 -11.52 39.46 15.80
N VAL A 58 -12.52 39.63 16.66
CA VAL A 58 -12.35 40.26 17.97
C VAL A 58 -12.66 39.15 19.00
N GLY A 59 -11.63 38.68 19.68
CA GLY A 59 -11.72 37.45 20.43
C GLY A 59 -12.02 36.25 19.50
N GLU A 60 -13.13 35.56 19.72
CA GLU A 60 -13.57 34.43 18.90
C GLU A 60 -14.68 34.80 17.88
N GLU A 61 -15.09 36.06 17.85
CA GLU A 61 -16.18 36.55 16.99
C GLU A 61 -15.64 37.04 15.66
N CYS A 62 -16.06 36.42 14.54
CA CYS A 62 -15.76 36.93 13.21
C CYS A 62 -16.52 38.23 12.96
N ARG A 63 -15.79 39.28 12.67
CA ARG A 63 -16.29 40.65 12.46
C ARG A 63 -16.19 41.15 11.02
N GLY A 64 -15.85 40.26 10.12
CA GLY A 64 -15.77 40.50 8.69
C GLY A 64 -14.91 39.46 8.00
N ASN A 65 -15.17 39.23 6.74
CA ASN A 65 -14.35 38.40 5.86
C ASN A 65 -14.24 39.02 4.48
N LEU A 66 -13.21 38.64 3.74
CA LEU A 66 -12.96 39.05 2.38
C LEU A 66 -12.47 37.85 1.57
N ASN A 67 -13.24 37.47 0.56
CA ASN A 67 -12.82 36.53 -0.45
C ASN A 67 -12.21 37.30 -1.63
N PHE A 68 -10.97 36.99 -2.00
CA PHE A 68 -10.25 37.71 -3.06
C PHE A 68 -10.81 37.46 -4.45
N LEU A 69 -11.58 36.41 -4.66
CA LEU A 69 -12.26 36.15 -5.95
C LEU A 69 -13.31 37.19 -6.31
N ASP A 70 -13.87 37.90 -5.35
CA ASP A 70 -14.97 38.83 -5.58
C ASP A 70 -14.52 40.26 -5.96
N ARG A 71 -13.20 40.52 -6.08
CA ARG A 71 -12.69 41.86 -6.38
C ARG A 71 -11.70 41.84 -7.54
N GLU A 72 -11.95 42.71 -8.51
CA GLU A 72 -10.97 43.12 -9.50
C GLU A 72 -9.87 43.94 -8.79
N ASN A 73 -8.63 43.42 -8.79
CA ASN A 73 -7.47 44.16 -8.26
C ASN A 73 -7.05 45.27 -9.22
N VAL A 74 -7.90 46.24 -9.34
CA VAL A 74 -7.67 47.44 -10.14
C VAL A 74 -7.90 48.67 -9.26
N ASP A 75 -7.12 49.70 -9.49
CA ASP A 75 -7.34 50.98 -8.84
C ASP A 75 -8.63 51.66 -9.33
N GLU A 76 -8.91 52.86 -8.79
CA GLU A 76 -10.06 53.65 -9.20
C GLU A 76 -10.04 54.07 -10.68
N PHE A 77 -8.90 53.89 -11.38
CA PHE A 77 -8.70 54.17 -12.80
C PHE A 77 -8.74 52.87 -13.65
N GLY A 78 -8.84 51.69 -13.01
CA GLY A 78 -8.85 50.38 -13.69
C GLY A 78 -7.47 49.83 -13.98
N ASP A 79 -6.40 50.36 -13.39
CA ASP A 79 -5.05 49.85 -13.53
C ASP A 79 -4.77 48.71 -12.51
N PRO A 80 -4.17 47.58 -12.94
CA PRO A 80 -3.90 46.45 -12.06
C PRO A 80 -2.81 46.78 -11.03
N TYR A 81 -3.02 46.39 -9.77
CA TYR A 81 -2.00 46.50 -8.73
C TYR A 81 -0.99 45.34 -8.81
N PRO A 82 0.30 45.60 -8.57
CA PRO A 82 1.34 44.55 -8.56
C PRO A 82 1.31 43.66 -7.31
N ILE A 83 0.61 44.07 -6.26
CA ILE A 83 0.40 43.33 -5.01
C ILE A 83 -1.11 43.22 -4.83
N THR A 84 -1.62 42.12 -4.23
CA THR A 84 -3.04 41.99 -3.90
C THR A 84 -3.42 42.85 -2.69
N PRO A 85 -3.68 44.17 -2.83
CA PRO A 85 -4.17 44.96 -1.72
C PRO A 85 -5.66 44.65 -1.58
N GLY A 86 -5.99 43.92 -0.53
CA GLY A 86 -7.36 43.90 -0.05
C GLY A 86 -7.67 45.19 0.71
N ARG A 87 -8.90 45.60 0.69
CA ARG A 87 -9.44 46.60 1.66
C ARG A 87 -10.46 45.87 2.53
N PRO A 88 -10.00 45.02 3.41
CA PRO A 88 -10.91 44.38 4.33
C PRO A 88 -11.53 45.40 5.25
N ILE A 89 -12.81 45.29 5.45
CA ILE A 89 -13.61 46.12 6.32
C ILE A 89 -13.99 45.26 7.52
N PHE A 90 -13.66 45.73 8.72
CA PHE A 90 -14.10 45.12 9.95
C PHE A 90 -15.11 46.00 10.69
N TYR A 91 -16.13 45.36 11.27
CA TYR A 91 -17.20 46.05 11.96
C TYR A 91 -16.96 46.09 13.46
N ARG A 92 -17.42 47.15 14.13
CA ARG A 92 -17.18 47.37 15.55
C ARG A 92 -18.39 47.91 16.27
N GLU A 93 -18.51 47.58 17.53
CA GLU A 93 -19.44 48.20 18.49
C GLU A 93 -18.65 49.03 19.51
N ILE A 94 -17.44 48.62 19.87
CA ILE A 94 -16.57 49.23 20.89
C ILE A 94 -15.25 49.64 20.23
N LYS A 95 -14.65 50.75 20.69
CA LYS A 95 -13.32 51.19 20.25
C LYS A 95 -12.21 50.48 21.02
N ASP A 96 -11.03 50.46 20.41
CA ASP A 96 -9.79 49.94 21.01
C ASP A 96 -9.83 48.44 21.36
N GLU A 97 -10.66 47.65 20.67
CA GLU A 97 -10.62 46.17 20.72
C GLU A 97 -9.54 45.68 19.75
N VAL A 98 -8.72 44.71 20.20
CA VAL A 98 -7.67 44.13 19.35
C VAL A 98 -8.31 43.23 18.29
N VAL A 99 -7.89 43.43 17.05
CA VAL A 99 -8.32 42.67 15.88
C VAL A 99 -7.24 41.65 15.54
N THR A 100 -7.63 40.40 15.38
CA THR A 100 -6.78 39.33 14.87
C THR A 100 -7.26 38.87 13.51
N PHE A 101 -6.40 38.17 12.78
CA PHE A 101 -6.64 37.78 11.41
C PHE A 101 -6.48 36.28 11.26
N LYS A 102 -7.33 35.66 10.43
CA LYS A 102 -7.18 34.27 9.95
C LYS A 102 -7.24 34.29 8.44
N LEU A 103 -6.52 33.34 7.82
CA LEU A 103 -6.50 33.13 6.37
C LEU A 103 -6.95 31.73 6.07
N TYR A 104 -7.72 31.53 5.00
CA TYR A 104 -8.08 30.22 4.50
C TYR A 104 -7.66 30.10 3.03
N ASP A 105 -6.96 29.02 2.73
CA ASP A 105 -6.59 28.62 1.37
C ASP A 105 -7.57 27.56 0.87
N HIS A 106 -8.44 27.91 -0.07
CA HIS A 106 -9.46 27.03 -0.63
C HIS A 106 -8.89 25.91 -1.51
N ILE A 107 -7.69 26.09 -2.08
CA ILE A 107 -7.04 25.06 -2.90
C ILE A 107 -6.48 23.96 -2.00
N ASN A 108 -5.72 24.35 -0.97
CA ASN A 108 -5.04 23.42 -0.08
C ASN A 108 -5.89 23.04 1.14
N GLN A 109 -7.03 23.70 1.36
CA GLN A 109 -7.94 23.53 2.50
C GLN A 109 -7.24 23.73 3.85
N ILE A 110 -6.39 24.76 3.93
CA ILE A 110 -5.60 25.09 5.13
C ILE A 110 -6.14 26.38 5.75
N GLU A 111 -6.44 26.35 7.05
CA GLU A 111 -6.69 27.54 7.87
C GLU A 111 -5.39 27.94 8.56
N TYR A 112 -5.03 29.21 8.42
CA TYR A 112 -3.89 29.85 9.06
C TYR A 112 -4.42 30.79 10.14
N ASP A 113 -4.15 30.48 11.38
CA ASP A 113 -4.64 31.21 12.56
C ASP A 113 -3.54 31.98 13.30
N ILE A 114 -2.27 31.85 12.87
CA ILE A 114 -1.14 32.61 13.38
C ILE A 114 -0.78 33.68 12.35
N CYS A 115 -0.99 34.95 12.70
CA CYS A 115 -0.72 36.08 11.86
C CYS A 115 0.15 37.10 12.61
N GLU A 116 1.34 37.40 12.06
CA GLU A 116 2.15 38.53 12.48
C GLU A 116 1.79 39.77 11.62
N VAL A 117 1.42 40.85 12.27
CA VAL A 117 1.06 42.10 11.57
C VAL A 117 2.21 43.07 11.68
N THR A 118 2.71 43.56 10.53
CA THR A 118 3.81 44.52 10.48
C THR A 118 3.50 45.67 9.55
N TYR A 119 4.08 46.84 9.85
CA TYR A 119 4.12 47.99 8.97
C TYR A 119 5.55 48.53 8.91
N LEU A 120 6.09 48.67 7.70
CA LEU A 120 7.49 49.07 7.45
C LEU A 120 8.51 48.20 8.23
N GLY A 121 8.18 46.91 8.46
CA GLY A 121 9.01 45.97 9.17
C GLY A 121 8.93 46.02 10.70
N GLU A 122 8.10 46.92 11.26
CA GLU A 122 7.87 46.98 12.71
C GLU A 122 6.51 46.39 13.06
N PRO A 123 6.39 45.66 14.20
CA PRO A 123 5.12 45.11 14.66
C PRO A 123 4.03 46.17 14.80
N LEU A 124 2.82 45.85 14.35
CA LEU A 124 1.67 46.72 14.43
C LEU A 124 0.49 45.96 15.06
N GLU A 125 -0.10 46.56 16.10
CA GLU A 125 -1.36 46.07 16.68
C GLU A 125 -2.54 46.80 15.98
N ILE A 126 -3.46 46.02 15.42
CA ILE A 126 -4.67 46.53 14.80
C ILE A 126 -5.77 46.61 15.87
N VAL A 127 -6.38 47.76 16.02
CA VAL A 127 -7.48 47.94 16.96
C VAL A 127 -8.69 48.57 16.27
N THR A 128 -9.87 48.23 16.75
CA THR A 128 -11.12 48.79 16.26
C THR A 128 -11.17 50.33 16.53
N GLY A 129 -11.77 51.06 15.66
CA GLY A 129 -11.87 52.52 15.79
C GLY A 129 -10.77 53.31 15.12
N THR A 130 -9.86 52.63 14.45
CA THR A 130 -8.76 53.25 13.69
C THR A 130 -8.78 52.65 12.27
N ASP A 131 -8.62 53.54 11.28
CA ASP A 131 -8.42 53.13 9.88
C ASP A 131 -6.92 53.04 9.60
N TYR A 132 -6.50 51.93 9.00
CA TYR A 132 -5.09 51.69 8.65
C TYR A 132 -4.90 51.76 7.13
N LEU A 133 -5.15 52.96 6.57
CA LEU A 133 -5.12 53.24 5.13
C LEU A 133 -3.80 53.93 4.77
N TYR A 134 -2.69 53.20 4.82
CA TYR A 134 -1.34 53.76 4.67
C TYR A 134 -0.94 54.10 3.22
N ALA A 135 -1.72 53.74 2.22
CA ALA A 135 -1.32 53.86 0.82
C ALA A 135 -2.26 54.71 -0.05
N TRP A 136 -3.13 55.54 0.51
CA TRP A 136 -4.20 56.19 -0.26
C TRP A 136 -3.84 57.50 -0.96
N ASN A 137 -2.60 57.96 -0.94
CA ASN A 137 -2.17 59.19 -1.64
C ASN A 137 -1.33 58.88 -2.89
N ASN A 138 -1.95 58.40 -3.93
CA ASN A 138 -1.62 58.51 -5.37
C ASN A 138 -0.16 58.50 -5.87
N ASP A 139 0.85 58.07 -5.07
CA ASP A 139 2.22 57.94 -5.53
C ASP A 139 2.81 56.57 -5.05
N PRO A 140 3.21 55.64 -5.97
CA PRO A 140 3.97 54.48 -5.60
C PRO A 140 5.39 54.87 -5.13
N PRO A 141 5.99 54.08 -4.20
CA PRO A 141 5.58 52.75 -3.74
C PRO A 141 4.63 52.81 -2.55
N TYR A 142 3.59 51.99 -2.62
CA TYR A 142 2.68 51.75 -1.50
C TYR A 142 3.36 50.85 -0.47
N ASP A 143 3.30 51.25 0.81
CA ASP A 143 3.76 50.44 1.94
C ASP A 143 2.53 49.90 2.67
N PRO A 144 1.94 48.76 2.23
CA PRO A 144 0.77 48.19 2.89
C PRO A 144 1.15 47.61 4.26
N VAL A 145 0.18 47.44 5.12
CA VAL A 145 0.33 46.57 6.29
C VAL A 145 0.55 45.16 5.77
N ILE A 146 1.54 44.45 6.30
CA ILE A 146 1.78 43.05 5.95
C ILE A 146 1.11 42.17 7.00
N LEU A 147 0.21 41.31 6.53
CA LEU A 147 -0.38 40.21 7.31
C LEU A 147 0.36 38.93 6.95
N ASN A 148 1.35 38.58 7.76
CA ASN A 148 2.18 37.41 7.54
C ASN A 148 1.64 36.22 8.34
N PHE A 149 1.04 35.30 7.63
CA PHE A 149 0.50 34.08 8.19
C PHE A 149 1.57 32.97 8.26
N THR A 150 1.58 32.21 9.34
CA THR A 150 2.47 31.07 9.49
C THR A 150 1.72 29.79 9.15
N THR A 151 2.31 28.98 8.27
CA THR A 151 1.76 27.66 7.95
C THR A 151 1.60 26.86 9.24
N PRO A 152 0.39 26.35 9.55
CA PRO A 152 0.18 25.57 10.75
C PRO A 152 1.08 24.32 10.71
N ALA A 153 1.75 24.05 11.81
CA ALA A 153 2.54 22.83 11.93
C ALA A 153 1.62 21.62 11.79
N THR A 154 1.80 20.86 10.74
CA THR A 154 1.10 19.57 10.59
C THR A 154 1.56 18.64 11.70
N GLU A 155 0.62 18.07 12.45
CA GLU A 155 0.97 17.00 13.39
C GLU A 155 1.71 15.88 12.65
N PRO A 156 2.88 15.46 13.15
CA PRO A 156 3.65 14.44 12.46
C PRO A 156 2.92 13.10 12.46
N TYR A 157 3.05 12.35 11.38
CA TYR A 157 2.65 10.95 11.32
C TYR A 157 3.60 10.13 12.18
N LYS A 158 3.06 9.21 13.00
CA LYS A 158 3.81 8.52 14.05
C LYS A 158 3.79 7.01 13.83
N LEU A 159 4.98 6.38 13.97
CA LEU A 159 5.14 4.93 13.93
C LEU A 159 5.91 4.48 15.18
N ASP A 160 5.25 3.70 16.02
CA ASP A 160 5.89 3.11 17.19
C ASP A 160 6.81 1.96 16.79
N ILE A 161 8.02 1.99 17.26
CA ILE A 161 9.06 1.01 17.01
C ILE A 161 9.42 0.34 18.34
N ALA A 162 9.24 -0.97 18.42
CA ALA A 162 9.79 -1.76 19.52
C ALA A 162 11.26 -2.07 19.23
N GLY A 163 12.13 -1.74 20.18
CA GLY A 163 13.56 -2.01 20.09
C GLY A 163 13.89 -3.49 20.22
N TYR A 164 15.02 -3.92 19.63
CA TYR A 164 15.48 -5.30 19.74
C TYR A 164 16.25 -5.60 21.05
N GLY A 165 16.59 -4.56 21.85
CA GLY A 165 17.26 -4.71 23.13
C GLY A 165 18.63 -5.38 23.03
N GLU A 166 18.81 -6.50 23.76
CA GLU A 166 20.00 -7.37 23.69
C GLU A 166 19.82 -8.52 22.66
N GLY A 167 18.66 -8.58 21.96
CA GLY A 167 18.33 -9.62 20.99
C GLY A 167 18.80 -9.27 19.57
N THR A 168 18.32 -10.04 18.64
CA THR A 168 18.42 -9.80 17.18
C THR A 168 17.03 -9.92 16.59
N GLY A 169 16.67 -9.04 15.67
CA GLY A 169 15.35 -9.03 15.05
C GLY A 169 14.66 -7.67 15.22
N ASN A 170 13.34 -7.66 15.28
CA ASN A 170 12.51 -6.46 15.28
C ASN A 170 12.84 -5.51 14.12
N TRP A 171 13.04 -6.08 12.92
CA TRP A 171 13.18 -5.33 11.69
C TRP A 171 11.81 -4.84 11.20
N TYR A 172 11.78 -3.64 10.70
CA TYR A 172 10.62 -3.01 10.10
C TYR A 172 10.91 -2.67 8.64
N LEU A 173 9.90 -2.79 7.79
CA LEU A 173 9.90 -2.12 6.50
C LEU A 173 9.12 -0.81 6.68
N ILE A 174 9.83 0.32 6.71
CA ILE A 174 9.24 1.63 6.93
C ILE A 174 9.09 2.43 5.63
N ALA A 175 8.19 3.42 5.64
CA ALA A 175 7.95 4.33 4.53
C ALA A 175 7.52 5.70 5.01
N SER A 176 7.69 6.73 4.16
CA SER A 176 7.22 8.08 4.44
C SER A 176 5.86 8.35 3.79
N PRO A 177 4.85 8.81 4.55
CA PRO A 177 3.54 9.19 4.04
C PRO A 177 3.48 10.66 3.57
N VAL A 178 4.60 11.40 3.65
CA VAL A 178 4.66 12.80 3.26
C VAL A 178 5.50 13.00 2.01
N THR A 179 5.22 14.06 1.27
CA THR A 179 5.88 14.35 -0.01
C THR A 179 7.29 14.88 0.14
N GLU A 180 7.59 15.54 1.27
CA GLU A 180 8.88 16.12 1.57
C GLU A 180 9.88 15.03 1.97
N PRO A 181 11.14 15.13 1.52
CA PRO A 181 12.21 14.25 2.00
C PRO A 181 12.47 14.42 3.50
N ILE A 182 12.54 13.33 4.23
CA ILE A 182 12.82 13.33 5.67
C ILE A 182 14.31 13.04 5.90
N GLU A 183 15.01 13.94 6.56
CA GLU A 183 16.35 13.69 7.08
C GLU A 183 16.28 12.95 8.42
N PRO A 184 16.85 11.73 8.54
CA PRO A 184 16.91 11.03 9.82
C PRO A 184 17.64 11.85 10.90
N SER A 185 16.95 12.11 12.01
CA SER A 185 17.47 12.89 13.14
C SER A 185 16.89 12.41 14.47
N ALA A 186 17.49 12.82 15.57
CA ALA A 186 16.96 12.50 16.90
C ALA A 186 15.58 13.13 17.15
N GLU A 187 15.28 14.25 16.50
CA GLU A 187 14.01 14.97 16.62
C GLU A 187 12.83 14.19 16.01
N ASN A 188 13.11 13.42 14.96
CA ASN A 188 12.11 12.57 14.31
C ASN A 188 12.24 11.08 14.65
N GLY A 189 12.93 10.76 15.77
CA GLY A 189 12.97 9.43 16.36
C GLY A 189 14.13 8.54 15.92
N PHE A 190 15.04 9.02 15.06
CA PHE A 190 16.24 8.28 14.68
C PHE A 190 17.36 8.58 15.70
N LEU A 191 17.43 7.76 16.74
CA LEU A 191 18.34 7.97 17.87
C LEU A 191 19.76 7.60 17.48
N THR A 192 20.64 8.59 17.35
CA THR A 192 22.03 8.47 16.85
C THR A 192 22.79 7.32 17.53
N GLY A 193 23.35 6.42 16.74
CA GLY A 193 24.14 5.28 17.17
C GLY A 193 23.35 4.10 17.73
N ASN A 194 22.01 4.15 17.68
CA ASN A 194 21.13 3.13 18.22
C ASN A 194 20.16 2.53 17.17
N TYR A 195 20.38 2.76 15.89
CA TYR A 195 19.53 2.21 14.84
C TYR A 195 20.35 1.78 13.61
N ASP A 196 19.76 0.87 12.86
CA ASP A 196 20.17 0.46 11.54
C ASP A 196 19.12 0.89 10.51
N LEU A 197 19.55 1.53 9.44
CA LEU A 197 18.69 2.00 8.36
C LEU A 197 19.34 1.70 7.01
N TYR A 198 18.58 1.04 6.14
CA TYR A 198 19.04 0.66 4.79
C TYR A 198 18.01 0.97 3.74
N TYR A 199 18.44 1.34 2.55
CA TYR A 199 17.63 1.21 1.34
C TYR A 199 18.13 0.05 0.48
N PHE A 200 17.24 -0.47 -0.36
CA PHE A 200 17.50 -1.56 -1.28
C PHE A 200 17.67 -1.05 -2.71
N ASP A 201 18.67 -1.58 -3.44
CA ASP A 201 18.87 -1.32 -4.86
C ASP A 201 19.13 -2.63 -5.60
N GLN A 202 18.35 -2.90 -6.64
CA GLN A 202 18.48 -4.09 -7.48
C GLN A 202 19.76 -4.13 -8.34
N GLU A 203 20.51 -3.03 -8.42
CA GLU A 203 21.82 -2.97 -9.09
C GLU A 203 22.93 -3.67 -8.28
N GLY A 204 22.66 -4.10 -7.06
CA GLY A 204 23.55 -4.95 -6.28
C GLY A 204 23.80 -6.30 -6.95
N ASP A 205 24.87 -6.99 -6.56
CA ASP A 205 25.29 -8.28 -7.13
C ASP A 205 24.57 -9.51 -6.54
N GLY A 206 23.71 -9.29 -5.54
CA GLY A 206 23.03 -10.36 -4.80
C GLY A 206 23.86 -11.02 -3.70
N GLU A 207 25.06 -10.49 -3.42
CA GLU A 207 25.95 -10.93 -2.35
C GLU A 207 25.92 -10.00 -1.11
N GLY A 208 24.88 -9.18 -0.97
CA GLY A 208 24.66 -8.20 0.10
C GLY A 208 24.92 -6.75 -0.31
N ASN A 209 25.42 -6.51 -1.52
CA ASN A 209 25.70 -5.16 -2.02
C ASN A 209 24.46 -4.41 -2.51
N GLU A 210 23.29 -5.03 -2.46
CA GLU A 210 21.99 -4.43 -2.73
C GLU A 210 21.47 -3.59 -1.56
N TRP A 211 22.10 -3.70 -0.39
CA TRP A 211 21.72 -2.98 0.83
C TRP A 211 22.69 -1.84 1.12
N PHE A 212 22.19 -0.62 1.10
CA PHE A 212 22.98 0.59 1.35
C PHE A 212 22.67 1.14 2.74
N ASN A 213 23.69 1.07 3.61
CA ASN A 213 23.60 1.51 4.99
C ASN A 213 23.67 3.03 5.11
N TYR A 214 22.77 3.63 5.90
CA TYR A 214 22.71 5.07 6.15
C TYR A 214 23.96 5.61 6.83
N GLU A 215 24.50 4.89 7.81
CA GLU A 215 25.69 5.34 8.55
C GLU A 215 26.92 5.49 7.64
N ALA A 216 27.06 4.60 6.64
CA ALA A 216 28.15 4.66 5.67
C ALA A 216 27.92 5.74 4.60
N ASN A 217 26.69 5.95 4.16
CA ASN A 217 26.30 6.89 3.11
C ASN A 217 24.94 7.51 3.44
N PRO A 218 24.91 8.65 4.14
CA PRO A 218 23.65 9.29 4.53
C PRO A 218 22.74 9.62 3.33
N PHE A 219 21.44 9.40 3.51
CA PHE A 219 20.39 9.66 2.51
C PHE A 219 19.12 10.16 3.19
N THR A 220 18.20 10.74 2.44
CA THR A 220 16.89 11.13 2.92
C THR A 220 15.86 10.01 2.69
N ILE A 221 14.89 9.88 3.59
CA ILE A 221 13.72 9.03 3.41
C ILE A 221 12.74 9.77 2.49
N GLN A 222 12.41 9.15 1.37
CA GLN A 222 11.55 9.72 0.33
C GLN A 222 10.21 8.99 0.31
N SER A 223 9.15 9.71 -0.03
CA SER A 223 7.85 9.11 -0.31
C SER A 223 7.96 8.03 -1.39
N LYS A 224 7.06 7.04 -1.35
CA LYS A 224 6.99 5.92 -2.30
C LYS A 224 8.15 4.92 -2.22
N LYS A 225 9.21 5.21 -1.49
CA LYS A 225 10.31 4.27 -1.22
C LYS A 225 10.12 3.60 0.14
N GLY A 226 10.49 2.32 0.21
CA GLY A 226 10.57 1.58 1.45
C GLY A 226 12.01 1.50 1.94
N TYR A 227 12.17 1.31 3.24
CA TYR A 227 13.46 1.20 3.91
C TYR A 227 13.40 0.09 4.95
N LEU A 228 14.53 -0.59 5.15
CA LEU A 228 14.69 -1.56 6.23
C LEU A 228 15.25 -0.83 7.45
N TYR A 229 14.56 -0.95 8.57
CA TYR A 229 14.88 -0.23 9.81
C TYR A 229 14.83 -1.15 11.03
N ALA A 230 15.77 -0.98 11.94
CA ALA A 230 15.72 -1.57 13.28
C ALA A 230 16.29 -0.58 14.30
N SER A 231 15.76 -0.59 15.51
CA SER A 231 16.27 0.23 16.62
C SER A 231 16.66 -0.65 17.79
N GLN A 232 17.74 -0.28 18.49
CA GLN A 232 18.16 -0.97 19.70
C GLN A 232 17.17 -0.74 20.85
N THR A 233 16.59 0.46 20.92
CA THR A 233 15.66 0.87 21.97
C THR A 233 14.29 1.20 21.39
N ASP A 234 13.26 1.11 22.20
CA ASP A 234 11.94 1.60 21.82
C ASP A 234 12.04 3.07 21.40
N THR A 235 11.41 3.40 20.29
CA THR A 235 11.33 4.77 19.76
C THR A 235 10.04 5.00 19.00
N GLN A 236 9.73 6.24 18.66
CA GLN A 236 8.63 6.61 17.79
C GLN A 236 9.18 7.44 16.64
N LEU A 237 9.09 6.91 15.42
CA LEU A 237 9.41 7.67 14.23
C LEU A 237 8.30 8.69 13.96
N GLN A 238 8.69 9.92 13.59
CA GLN A 238 7.77 11.04 13.38
C GLN A 238 8.10 11.72 12.05
N PHE A 239 7.16 11.75 11.12
CA PHE A 239 7.33 12.36 9.81
C PHE A 239 6.32 13.49 9.64
N ALA A 240 6.81 14.73 9.65
CA ALA A 240 6.01 15.92 9.42
C ALA A 240 6.15 16.38 7.98
N GLY A 241 5.07 16.86 7.40
CA GLY A 241 5.03 17.37 6.02
C GLY A 241 3.65 17.23 5.40
N THR A 242 3.56 17.51 4.13
CA THR A 242 2.33 17.43 3.33
C THR A 242 2.01 15.97 3.02
N ALA A 243 0.82 15.49 3.39
CA ALA A 243 0.38 14.13 3.09
C ALA A 243 0.45 13.84 1.59
N CYS A 244 1.04 12.71 1.23
CA CYS A 244 0.98 12.23 -0.14
C CYS A 244 -0.43 11.67 -0.43
N THR A 245 -1.07 12.15 -1.49
CA THR A 245 -2.40 11.71 -1.94
C THR A 245 -2.34 10.79 -3.15
N ASP A 246 -1.19 10.69 -3.81
CA ASP A 246 -0.99 9.81 -4.97
C ASP A 246 -0.51 8.44 -4.53
N GLY A 247 -1.42 7.46 -4.55
CA GLY A 247 -1.16 6.05 -4.24
C GLY A 247 -0.39 5.28 -5.33
N SER A 248 -0.08 5.88 -6.48
CA SER A 248 0.66 5.22 -7.55
C SER A 248 2.17 5.26 -7.32
N VAL A 249 2.80 4.08 -7.29
CA VAL A 249 4.25 3.92 -7.07
C VAL A 249 4.88 3.30 -8.31
N PRO A 250 5.72 4.03 -9.06
CA PRO A 250 6.44 3.47 -10.19
C PRO A 250 7.49 2.45 -9.72
N LEU A 251 7.63 1.36 -10.49
CA LEU A 251 8.62 0.34 -10.23
C LEU A 251 9.83 0.49 -11.15
N VAL A 252 11.00 0.20 -10.61
CA VAL A 252 12.26 0.13 -11.36
C VAL A 252 12.48 -1.30 -11.83
N TYR A 253 12.84 -1.44 -13.11
CA TYR A 253 13.31 -2.69 -13.70
C TYR A 253 14.62 -2.44 -14.42
N SER A 254 15.72 -2.91 -13.84
CA SER A 254 17.04 -2.69 -14.42
C SER A 254 17.48 -3.88 -15.26
N THR A 255 17.68 -3.64 -16.56
CA THR A 255 18.26 -4.64 -17.48
C THR A 255 19.78 -4.79 -17.29
N THR A 256 20.41 -3.86 -16.55
CA THR A 256 21.85 -3.84 -16.29
C THR A 256 22.21 -4.46 -14.94
N SER A 257 21.23 -4.79 -14.12
CA SER A 257 21.46 -5.49 -12.84
C SER A 257 22.37 -6.71 -13.03
N PRO A 258 23.49 -6.81 -12.30
CA PRO A 258 24.44 -7.91 -12.42
C PRO A 258 23.83 -9.25 -11.98
N SER A 259 22.81 -9.23 -11.15
CA SER A 259 22.07 -10.40 -10.68
C SER A 259 20.70 -10.50 -11.35
N GLU A 260 20.47 -11.52 -12.19
CA GLU A 260 19.15 -11.81 -12.75
C GLU A 260 18.10 -12.04 -11.66
N PHE A 261 18.55 -12.57 -10.53
CA PHE A 261 17.72 -12.83 -9.37
C PHE A 261 17.22 -11.54 -8.72
N MET A 262 18.09 -10.51 -8.56
CA MET A 262 17.73 -9.22 -7.96
C MET A 262 16.97 -8.31 -8.91
N ARG A 263 17.08 -8.53 -10.21
CA ARG A 263 16.43 -7.71 -11.23
C ARG A 263 14.94 -7.59 -11.01
N GLY A 264 14.44 -6.36 -11.00
CA GLY A 264 13.02 -6.02 -10.84
C GLY A 264 12.52 -6.03 -9.39
N TRP A 265 13.30 -6.46 -8.40
CA TRP A 265 12.90 -6.30 -7.01
C TRP A 265 12.94 -4.84 -6.58
N ASN A 266 11.88 -4.39 -5.90
CA ASN A 266 11.72 -3.04 -5.39
C ASN A 266 11.26 -3.10 -3.95
N LEU A 267 11.94 -2.38 -3.07
CA LEU A 267 11.45 -2.06 -1.73
C LEU A 267 10.72 -0.72 -1.83
N ILE A 268 9.40 -0.75 -1.80
CA ILE A 268 8.52 0.42 -1.93
C ILE A 268 7.78 0.67 -0.63
N GLY A 269 7.26 1.90 -0.47
CA GLY A 269 6.46 2.28 0.69
C GLY A 269 5.01 2.55 0.33
N ASN A 270 4.10 2.29 1.28
CA ASN A 270 2.77 2.87 1.24
C ASN A 270 2.93 4.40 1.33
N PRO A 271 2.61 5.15 0.25
CA PRO A 271 2.83 6.59 0.25
C PRO A 271 1.74 7.37 0.97
N LEU A 272 0.63 6.70 1.29
CA LEU A 272 -0.54 7.35 1.88
C LEU A 272 -0.43 7.44 3.40
N ALA A 273 -1.07 8.43 3.96
CA ALA A 273 -1.13 8.66 5.42
C ALA A 273 -2.12 7.73 6.15
N GLU A 274 -2.67 6.77 5.42
CA GLU A 274 -3.66 5.80 5.91
C GLU A 274 -3.34 4.40 5.39
N ASP A 275 -3.97 3.41 5.99
CA ASP A 275 -3.86 2.02 5.54
C ASP A 275 -4.42 1.87 4.13
N ALA A 276 -3.72 1.11 3.29
CA ALA A 276 -4.09 0.98 1.89
C ALA A 276 -3.90 -0.44 1.37
N ALA A 277 -4.84 -0.88 0.52
CA ALA A 277 -4.75 -2.15 -0.19
C ALA A 277 -3.80 -2.03 -1.39
N ILE A 278 -2.82 -2.93 -1.48
CA ILE A 278 -1.85 -2.96 -2.57
C ILE A 278 -2.38 -3.74 -3.77
N SER A 279 -2.17 -3.24 -5.00
CA SER A 279 -2.74 -3.82 -6.23
C SER A 279 -2.08 -5.11 -6.71
N GLN A 280 -0.92 -5.51 -6.17
CA GLN A 280 -0.23 -6.75 -6.55
C GLN A 280 0.28 -7.52 -5.34
N ALA A 281 0.66 -8.79 -5.55
CA ALA A 281 1.28 -9.61 -4.53
C ALA A 281 2.65 -9.05 -4.10
N CYS A 282 2.95 -9.16 -2.81
CA CYS A 282 4.14 -8.54 -2.20
C CYS A 282 4.70 -9.39 -1.06
N TYR A 283 5.88 -9.01 -0.56
CA TYR A 283 6.36 -9.47 0.73
C TYR A 283 6.23 -8.35 1.77
N VAL A 284 5.75 -8.72 2.93
CA VAL A 284 5.65 -7.88 4.13
C VAL A 284 6.57 -8.40 5.22
N MET A 285 7.01 -7.54 6.13
CA MET A 285 7.69 -8.00 7.34
C MET A 285 6.70 -8.66 8.28
N ASN A 286 7.05 -9.81 8.84
CA ASN A 286 6.22 -10.47 9.85
C ASN A 286 6.17 -9.67 11.16
N GLY A 287 5.20 -9.97 12.01
CA GLY A 287 5.01 -9.26 13.28
C GLY A 287 6.19 -9.37 14.27
N GLY A 288 7.12 -10.31 14.05
CA GLY A 288 8.34 -10.45 14.85
C GLY A 288 9.56 -9.75 14.26
N GLY A 289 9.43 -9.12 13.09
CA GLY A 289 10.54 -8.45 12.41
C GLY A 289 11.71 -9.38 12.07
N THR A 290 11.43 -10.65 11.78
CA THR A 290 12.45 -11.67 11.57
C THR A 290 12.45 -12.26 10.16
N GLU A 291 11.30 -12.25 9.49
CA GLU A 291 11.10 -12.89 8.18
C GLU A 291 10.19 -12.05 7.28
N LEU A 292 10.42 -12.18 5.99
CA LEU A 292 9.52 -11.65 4.97
C LEU A 292 8.46 -12.71 4.63
N GLU A 293 7.20 -12.36 4.78
CA GLU A 293 6.06 -13.22 4.45
C GLU A 293 5.39 -12.79 3.15
N ALA A 294 5.14 -13.75 2.27
CA ALA A 294 4.37 -13.51 1.05
C ALA A 294 2.92 -13.14 1.37
N ALA A 295 2.38 -12.20 0.62
CA ALA A 295 1.00 -11.76 0.67
C ALA A 295 0.42 -11.63 -0.74
N ALA A 296 -0.87 -11.96 -0.90
CA ALA A 296 -1.58 -11.81 -2.16
C ALA A 296 -1.90 -10.33 -2.45
N ALA A 297 -2.26 -10.03 -3.71
CA ALA A 297 -2.82 -8.74 -4.09
C ALA A 297 -4.05 -8.40 -3.23
N GLY A 298 -4.26 -7.14 -2.92
CA GLY A 298 -5.30 -6.66 -2.01
C GLY A 298 -4.91 -6.68 -0.53
N LYS A 299 -3.67 -7.10 -0.21
CA LYS A 299 -3.15 -7.02 1.16
C LYS A 299 -3.21 -5.59 1.67
N LEU A 300 -3.76 -5.41 2.88
CA LEU A 300 -3.75 -4.13 3.58
C LEU A 300 -2.35 -3.85 4.12
N ILE A 301 -1.76 -2.74 3.68
CA ILE A 301 -0.46 -2.27 4.12
C ILE A 301 -0.69 -1.04 5.00
N PRO A 302 -0.31 -1.09 6.26
CA PRO A 302 -0.48 0.05 7.16
C PRO A 302 0.24 1.32 6.65
N ALA A 303 -0.25 2.49 7.07
CA ALA A 303 0.50 3.72 6.87
C ALA A 303 1.92 3.59 7.40
N MET A 304 2.87 4.29 6.78
CA MET A 304 4.29 4.29 7.12
C MET A 304 5.00 2.93 7.00
N ASN A 305 4.39 1.93 6.36
CA ASN A 305 5.00 0.62 6.15
C ASN A 305 5.43 0.40 4.69
N GLY A 306 6.54 -0.33 4.53
CA GLY A 306 7.08 -0.74 3.25
C GLY A 306 6.80 -2.19 2.90
N VAL A 307 6.98 -2.53 1.63
CA VAL A 307 6.82 -3.89 1.09
C VAL A 307 7.81 -4.14 -0.05
N PHE A 308 8.18 -5.41 -0.25
CA PHE A 308 8.89 -5.83 -1.47
C PHE A 308 7.90 -6.27 -2.54
N VAL A 309 8.12 -5.76 -3.74
CA VAL A 309 7.38 -6.14 -4.96
C VAL A 309 8.32 -6.45 -6.10
N LYS A 310 7.87 -7.21 -7.08
CA LYS A 310 8.67 -7.56 -8.26
C LYS A 310 8.09 -6.92 -9.52
N ALA A 311 8.87 -6.08 -10.19
CA ALA A 311 8.63 -5.69 -11.56
C ALA A 311 9.06 -6.82 -12.51
N THR A 312 8.28 -7.08 -13.56
CA THR A 312 8.59 -8.05 -14.62
C THR A 312 9.04 -7.38 -15.91
N GLY A 313 9.04 -6.05 -15.95
CA GLY A 313 9.45 -5.23 -17.09
C GLY A 313 9.45 -3.74 -16.75
N GLU A 314 9.92 -2.94 -17.69
CA GLU A 314 9.97 -1.47 -17.56
C GLU A 314 8.57 -0.83 -17.59
N GLY A 315 8.43 0.34 -16.95
CA GLY A 315 7.21 1.16 -16.99
C GLY A 315 6.04 0.62 -16.18
N GLN A 316 6.28 -0.34 -15.29
CA GLN A 316 5.26 -0.87 -14.38
C GLN A 316 5.09 0.02 -13.14
N SER A 317 3.92 -0.04 -12.55
CA SER A 317 3.58 0.64 -11.30
C SER A 317 2.68 -0.23 -10.43
N VAL A 318 2.71 0.04 -9.14
CA VAL A 318 1.81 -0.53 -8.13
C VAL A 318 0.93 0.59 -7.60
N THR A 319 -0.32 0.29 -7.30
CA THR A 319 -1.25 1.25 -6.71
C THR A 319 -1.60 0.84 -5.28
N PHE A 320 -1.54 1.79 -4.38
CA PHE A 320 -2.09 1.72 -3.03
C PHE A 320 -3.44 2.44 -3.03
N THR A 321 -4.50 1.74 -2.66
CA THR A 321 -5.86 2.29 -2.60
C THR A 321 -6.30 2.35 -1.14
N PRO A 322 -6.69 3.52 -0.61
CA PRO A 322 -7.18 3.67 0.76
C PRO A 322 -8.26 2.64 1.07
N SER A 323 -8.12 1.93 2.17
CA SER A 323 -9.07 0.91 2.58
C SER A 323 -8.95 0.59 4.06
N ASN A 324 -10.06 0.37 4.71
CA ASN A 324 -10.14 -0.11 6.10
C ASN A 324 -10.16 -1.65 6.20
N ASN A 325 -10.21 -2.36 5.08
CA ASN A 325 -10.31 -3.81 5.04
C ASN A 325 -9.35 -4.37 3.99
N SER A 326 -8.82 -5.58 4.25
CA SER A 326 -8.08 -6.33 3.24
C SER A 326 -8.99 -6.60 2.03
N GLY A 327 -8.51 -6.26 0.84
CA GLY A 327 -9.14 -6.59 -0.44
C GLY A 327 -8.63 -7.90 -1.03
N GLU A 328 -7.95 -8.74 -0.24
CA GLU A 328 -7.44 -10.03 -0.72
C GLU A 328 -8.59 -10.90 -1.20
N GLY A 329 -8.44 -11.44 -2.42
CA GLY A 329 -9.39 -12.33 -3.05
C GLY A 329 -9.44 -13.73 -2.41
N ALA A 330 -10.16 -14.63 -3.05
CA ALA A 330 -10.17 -16.05 -2.69
C ALA A 330 -8.77 -16.65 -2.82
N LYS A 331 -8.27 -17.35 -1.79
CA LYS A 331 -6.91 -17.89 -1.77
C LYS A 331 -6.75 -19.08 -0.85
N ILE A 332 -5.67 -19.82 -1.07
CA ILE A 332 -5.18 -20.90 -0.20
C ILE A 332 -3.79 -20.50 0.27
N ASP A 333 -3.62 -20.30 1.57
CA ASP A 333 -2.33 -20.09 2.21
C ASP A 333 -1.73 -21.45 2.63
N ILE A 334 -0.50 -21.72 2.22
CA ILE A 334 0.26 -22.92 2.57
C ILE A 334 1.44 -22.48 3.44
N ASN A 335 1.30 -22.63 4.75
CA ASN A 335 2.28 -22.20 5.73
C ASN A 335 3.16 -23.39 6.15
N VAL A 336 4.47 -23.20 6.20
CA VAL A 336 5.40 -24.14 6.84
C VAL A 336 5.57 -23.73 8.29
N LEU A 337 5.26 -24.64 9.20
CA LEU A 337 5.44 -24.45 10.62
C LEU A 337 6.63 -25.29 11.11
N LYS A 338 7.43 -24.73 12.01
CA LYS A 338 8.48 -25.39 12.74
C LYS A 338 8.48 -24.93 14.19
N ASP A 339 8.95 -25.74 15.11
CA ASP A 339 9.16 -25.40 16.51
C ASP A 339 8.04 -24.54 17.14
N ARG A 340 7.10 -25.14 17.85
CA ARG A 340 6.00 -24.48 18.56
C ARG A 340 4.95 -23.80 17.67
N GLY A 341 4.93 -24.11 16.37
CA GLY A 341 3.91 -23.60 15.45
C GLY A 341 4.21 -22.24 14.83
N ASN A 342 5.44 -21.75 14.90
CA ASN A 342 5.82 -20.52 14.19
C ASN A 342 5.89 -20.77 12.69
N THR A 343 5.28 -19.91 11.89
CA THR A 343 5.43 -19.91 10.44
C THR A 343 6.83 -19.46 10.07
N ILE A 344 7.54 -20.31 9.33
CA ILE A 344 8.90 -20.02 8.86
C ILE A 344 8.97 -19.74 7.37
N ASP A 345 7.95 -20.12 6.61
CA ASP A 345 7.78 -19.75 5.20
C ASP A 345 6.35 -19.99 4.73
N ARG A 346 5.97 -19.35 3.60
CA ARG A 346 4.61 -19.40 3.04
C ARG A 346 4.64 -19.44 1.51
N ALA A 347 3.69 -20.18 0.93
CA ALA A 347 3.28 -20.05 -0.45
C ALA A 347 1.76 -19.81 -0.50
N ILE A 348 1.30 -19.10 -1.53
CA ILE A 348 -0.11 -18.70 -1.70
C ILE A 348 -0.59 -19.10 -3.09
N VAL A 349 -1.77 -19.72 -3.14
CA VAL A 349 -2.53 -19.91 -4.38
C VAL A 349 -3.71 -18.95 -4.37
N SER A 350 -3.70 -17.94 -5.22
CA SER A 350 -4.87 -17.08 -5.48
C SER A 350 -5.83 -17.80 -6.42
N LEU A 351 -7.08 -17.95 -6.00
CA LEU A 351 -8.15 -18.59 -6.77
C LEU A 351 -8.85 -17.52 -7.63
N GLY A 352 -8.23 -17.12 -8.73
CA GLY A 352 -8.69 -16.06 -9.60
C GLY A 352 -7.58 -15.14 -10.06
N GLU A 353 -7.92 -13.88 -10.38
CA GLU A 353 -6.94 -12.88 -10.78
C GLU A 353 -6.26 -12.27 -9.54
N GLY A 354 -5.03 -12.63 -9.24
CA GLY A 354 -4.28 -12.13 -8.08
C GLY A 354 -2.80 -11.85 -8.36
N GLY A 355 -2.40 -12.05 -9.62
CA GLY A 355 -1.01 -11.90 -10.04
C GLY A 355 -0.10 -13.00 -9.52
N THR A 356 1.18 -12.89 -9.83
CA THR A 356 2.22 -13.81 -9.38
C THR A 356 3.29 -13.05 -8.62
N LEU A 357 3.92 -13.71 -7.66
CA LEU A 357 5.09 -13.19 -6.95
C LEU A 357 6.18 -14.27 -6.96
N PRO A 358 7.30 -14.04 -7.63
CA PRO A 358 8.43 -14.96 -7.57
C PRO A 358 8.90 -15.20 -6.14
N LYS A 359 9.46 -16.37 -5.88
CA LYS A 359 10.03 -16.68 -4.58
C LYS A 359 11.25 -15.81 -4.33
N PHE A 360 11.22 -15.02 -3.25
CA PHE A 360 12.35 -14.17 -2.87
C PHE A 360 13.39 -15.00 -2.12
N MET A 361 14.63 -14.97 -2.60
CA MET A 361 15.68 -15.89 -2.17
C MET A 361 16.88 -15.12 -1.57
N LEU A 362 16.62 -14.15 -0.67
CA LEU A 362 17.70 -13.43 0.05
C LEU A 362 18.61 -14.38 0.83
N ASN A 363 18.05 -15.47 1.34
CA ASN A 363 18.82 -16.50 2.01
C ASN A 363 18.50 -17.88 1.40
N PRO A 364 19.34 -18.39 0.48
CA PRO A 364 19.11 -19.66 -0.20
C PRO A 364 19.14 -20.87 0.72
N GLU A 365 19.74 -20.77 1.91
CA GLU A 365 19.88 -21.87 2.86
C GLU A 365 18.67 -22.06 3.78
N ASN A 366 17.71 -21.12 3.79
CA ASN A 366 16.50 -21.24 4.62
C ASN A 366 15.55 -22.32 4.08
N THR A 367 14.74 -22.90 4.97
CA THR A 367 13.62 -23.76 4.59
C THR A 367 12.64 -22.97 3.72
N LYS A 368 12.18 -23.59 2.63
CA LYS A 368 11.32 -22.94 1.64
C LYS A 368 10.17 -23.81 1.20
N ILE A 369 9.02 -23.14 1.00
CA ILE A 369 7.89 -23.67 0.27
C ILE A 369 7.58 -22.76 -0.91
N TYR A 370 7.33 -23.31 -2.09
CA TYR A 370 7.08 -22.55 -3.29
C TYR A 370 6.30 -23.36 -4.31
N ILE A 371 5.77 -22.68 -5.30
CA ILE A 371 5.01 -23.28 -6.40
C ILE A 371 5.83 -23.11 -7.66
N GLU A 372 6.18 -24.21 -8.30
CA GLU A 372 6.93 -24.20 -9.54
C GLU A 372 5.99 -24.06 -10.72
N GLN A 373 6.20 -23.02 -11.53
CA GLN A 373 5.40 -22.76 -12.72
C GLN A 373 6.31 -22.26 -13.86
N GLY A 374 6.26 -22.96 -15.00
CA GLY A 374 7.04 -22.56 -16.19
C GLY A 374 8.57 -22.65 -16.03
N GLY A 375 9.07 -23.29 -14.97
CA GLY A 375 10.49 -23.39 -14.65
C GLY A 375 10.99 -22.36 -13.64
N ASP A 376 10.11 -21.50 -13.15
CA ASP A 376 10.39 -20.50 -12.12
C ASP A 376 9.67 -20.84 -10.81
N ASP A 377 10.25 -20.42 -9.69
CA ASP A 377 9.74 -20.62 -8.33
C ASP A 377 8.93 -19.41 -7.88
N TYR A 378 7.71 -19.64 -7.39
CA TYR A 378 6.80 -18.60 -6.97
C TYR A 378 6.39 -18.75 -5.50
N ALA A 379 6.28 -17.62 -4.80
CA ALA A 379 5.63 -17.53 -3.49
C ALA A 379 4.12 -17.32 -3.60
N VAL A 380 3.66 -16.63 -4.66
CA VAL A 380 2.25 -16.46 -4.96
C VAL A 380 2.01 -16.81 -6.42
N VAL A 381 1.02 -17.64 -6.68
CA VAL A 381 0.53 -17.92 -8.04
C VAL A 381 -0.97 -17.65 -8.11
N SER A 382 -1.43 -17.21 -9.29
CA SER A 382 -2.85 -17.28 -9.64
C SER A 382 -3.08 -18.57 -10.40
N SER A 383 -3.97 -19.42 -9.91
CA SER A 383 -4.27 -20.69 -10.55
C SER A 383 -5.75 -21.03 -10.44
N ASN A 384 -6.28 -21.59 -11.54
CA ASN A 384 -7.57 -22.26 -11.59
C ASN A 384 -7.40 -23.75 -11.91
N GLU A 385 -6.20 -24.27 -11.74
CA GLU A 385 -5.87 -25.69 -11.95
C GLU A 385 -6.36 -26.51 -10.76
N ASP A 386 -6.85 -27.73 -11.04
CA ASP A 386 -7.31 -28.65 -10.00
C ASP A 386 -6.15 -29.36 -9.28
N GLU A 387 -4.96 -29.38 -9.86
CA GLU A 387 -3.74 -29.95 -9.31
C GLU A 387 -2.60 -28.92 -9.38
N ILE A 388 -2.07 -28.58 -8.22
CA ILE A 388 -1.01 -27.59 -8.10
C ILE A 388 0.22 -28.24 -7.48
N PRO A 389 1.35 -28.33 -8.21
CA PRO A 389 2.60 -28.84 -7.64
C PRO A 389 3.13 -27.86 -6.61
N VAL A 390 3.45 -28.36 -5.42
CA VAL A 390 4.01 -27.58 -4.31
C VAL A 390 5.38 -28.15 -3.95
N SER A 391 6.39 -27.33 -4.07
CA SER A 391 7.77 -27.71 -3.80
C SER A 391 8.19 -27.27 -2.39
N PHE A 392 8.96 -28.13 -1.73
CA PHE A 392 9.46 -27.90 -0.37
C PHE A 392 10.95 -28.26 -0.29
N LYS A 393 11.75 -27.39 0.32
CA LYS A 393 13.17 -27.61 0.57
C LYS A 393 13.48 -27.38 2.05
N ALA A 394 13.91 -28.41 2.75
CA ALA A 394 14.31 -28.30 4.15
C ALA A 394 15.74 -27.72 4.27
N ALA A 395 15.93 -26.74 5.16
CA ALA A 395 17.25 -26.26 5.56
C ALA A 395 17.96 -27.21 6.53
N SER A 396 17.20 -27.99 7.27
CA SER A 396 17.73 -29.00 8.22
C SER A 396 16.84 -30.22 8.24
N ASN A 397 17.42 -31.39 8.56
CA ASN A 397 16.64 -32.59 8.78
C ASN A 397 15.72 -32.44 10.00
N GLY A 398 14.50 -32.93 9.92
CA GLY A 398 13.58 -32.91 11.06
C GLY A 398 12.12 -32.91 10.67
N THR A 399 11.28 -32.69 11.68
CA THR A 399 9.83 -32.69 11.56
C THR A 399 9.34 -31.30 11.18
N TYR A 400 8.50 -31.22 10.18
CA TYR A 400 7.82 -30.01 9.70
C TYR A 400 6.32 -30.23 9.65
N THR A 401 5.55 -29.15 9.70
CA THR A 401 4.10 -29.19 9.51
C THR A 401 3.70 -28.19 8.44
N LEU A 402 2.93 -28.63 7.45
CA LEU A 402 2.18 -27.74 6.57
C LEU A 402 0.84 -27.43 7.23
N ASN A 403 0.53 -26.15 7.38
CA ASN A 403 -0.80 -25.69 7.75
C ASN A 403 -1.41 -24.99 6.54
N VAL A 404 -2.55 -25.50 6.06
CA VAL A 404 -3.21 -25.00 4.86
C VAL A 404 -4.52 -24.32 5.27
N ALA A 405 -4.67 -23.06 4.90
CA ALA A 405 -5.84 -22.25 5.22
C ALA A 405 -6.50 -21.73 3.95
N VAL A 406 -7.80 -22.00 3.80
CA VAL A 406 -8.63 -21.43 2.72
C VAL A 406 -9.23 -20.12 3.23
N GLN A 407 -9.11 -19.07 2.43
CA GLN A 407 -9.65 -17.75 2.75
C GLN A 407 -10.50 -17.22 1.60
N ASN A 408 -11.64 -16.64 1.92
CA ASN A 408 -12.57 -16.01 0.97
C ASN A 408 -13.02 -16.96 -0.17
N ALA A 409 -13.02 -18.28 0.07
CA ALA A 409 -13.50 -19.30 -0.85
C ALA A 409 -14.16 -20.46 -0.10
N GLU A 410 -15.07 -21.14 -0.77
CA GLU A 410 -15.62 -22.41 -0.34
C GLU A 410 -15.12 -23.50 -1.31
N LEU A 411 -14.51 -24.56 -0.77
CA LEU A 411 -14.02 -25.69 -1.52
C LEU A 411 -14.74 -26.95 -1.04
N ASP A 412 -15.20 -27.77 -1.97
CA ASP A 412 -15.78 -29.08 -1.66
C ASP A 412 -14.71 -30.15 -1.48
N TYR A 413 -13.53 -29.92 -2.03
CA TYR A 413 -12.44 -30.86 -2.03
C TYR A 413 -11.10 -30.11 -1.96
N LEU A 414 -10.29 -30.45 -0.97
CA LEU A 414 -8.93 -29.95 -0.82
C LEU A 414 -8.07 -31.01 -0.17
N HIS A 415 -7.15 -31.59 -0.94
CA HIS A 415 -6.27 -32.64 -0.49
C HIS A 415 -4.81 -32.29 -0.72
N LEU A 416 -3.94 -32.81 0.15
CA LEU A 416 -2.49 -32.79 -0.02
C LEU A 416 -1.99 -34.20 -0.30
N VAL A 417 -1.40 -34.37 -1.46
CA VAL A 417 -0.70 -35.62 -1.83
C VAL A 417 0.79 -35.42 -1.53
N ASP A 418 1.35 -36.24 -0.63
CA ASP A 418 2.79 -36.32 -0.40
C ASP A 418 3.35 -37.46 -1.27
N ASN A 419 3.98 -37.09 -2.38
CA ASN A 419 4.53 -38.06 -3.35
C ASN A 419 5.71 -38.86 -2.78
N LEU A 420 6.43 -38.31 -1.78
CA LEU A 420 7.54 -39.04 -1.13
C LEU A 420 7.04 -40.05 -0.12
N ALA A 421 6.04 -39.70 0.68
CA ALA A 421 5.43 -40.61 1.67
C ALA A 421 4.37 -41.52 1.06
N GLY A 422 3.84 -41.17 -0.14
CA GLY A 422 2.73 -41.93 -0.77
C GLY A 422 1.43 -41.79 0.00
N THR A 423 1.17 -40.62 0.61
CA THR A 423 -0.02 -40.35 1.41
C THR A 423 -0.89 -39.29 0.76
N ASP A 424 -2.19 -39.40 0.97
CA ASP A 424 -3.21 -38.43 0.58
C ASP A 424 -3.97 -37.99 1.83
N THR A 425 -4.06 -36.71 2.07
CA THR A 425 -4.63 -36.12 3.28
C THR A 425 -5.71 -35.11 2.92
N ASP A 426 -6.92 -35.31 3.46
CA ASP A 426 -8.02 -34.34 3.38
C ASP A 426 -7.74 -33.14 4.29
N LEU A 427 -7.46 -32.00 3.67
CA LEU A 427 -7.13 -30.75 4.36
C LEU A 427 -8.37 -29.99 4.85
N LEU A 428 -9.56 -30.28 4.33
CA LEU A 428 -10.81 -29.71 4.86
C LEU A 428 -11.16 -30.36 6.20
N ALA A 429 -10.87 -31.65 6.36
CA ALA A 429 -11.05 -32.37 7.62
C ALA A 429 -9.93 -32.08 8.63
N ASN A 430 -8.69 -31.96 8.16
CA ASN A 430 -7.52 -31.63 8.98
C ASN A 430 -6.56 -30.69 8.22
N PRO A 431 -6.52 -29.40 8.54
CA PRO A 431 -5.70 -28.42 7.82
C PRO A 431 -4.19 -28.56 8.08
N ASN A 432 -3.77 -29.52 8.94
CA ASN A 432 -2.37 -29.72 9.28
C ASN A 432 -1.86 -31.07 8.77
N TYR A 433 -0.71 -31.05 8.11
CA TYR A 433 0.01 -32.22 7.68
C TYR A 433 1.43 -32.21 8.23
N THR A 434 1.78 -33.15 9.09
CA THR A 434 3.10 -33.29 9.72
C THR A 434 3.91 -34.38 9.04
N PHE A 435 5.18 -34.08 8.71
CA PHE A 435 6.06 -34.96 7.97
C PHE A 435 7.52 -34.81 8.38
N GLU A 436 8.31 -35.86 8.15
CA GLU A 436 9.77 -35.80 8.25
C GLU A 436 10.36 -35.36 6.92
N ALA A 437 11.37 -34.49 6.97
CA ALA A 437 12.11 -34.06 5.81
C ALA A 437 13.61 -34.05 6.05
N ASN A 438 14.36 -34.31 4.97
CA ASN A 438 15.80 -34.24 4.94
C ASN A 438 16.27 -33.23 3.90
N THR A 439 17.44 -32.63 4.12
CA THR A 439 18.03 -31.67 3.19
C THR A 439 18.31 -32.23 1.79
N GLY A 440 18.36 -33.54 1.65
CA GLY A 440 18.56 -34.25 0.38
C GLY A 440 17.27 -34.70 -0.31
N ASP A 441 16.11 -34.43 0.24
CA ASP A 441 14.83 -34.80 -0.38
C ASP A 441 14.60 -33.97 -1.65
N TYR A 442 13.95 -34.58 -2.66
CA TYR A 442 13.58 -33.80 -3.86
C TYR A 442 12.50 -32.77 -3.55
N ALA A 443 12.59 -31.62 -4.20
CA ALA A 443 11.75 -30.47 -3.84
C ALA A 443 10.29 -30.64 -4.24
N SER A 444 9.97 -31.21 -5.41
CA SER A 444 8.61 -31.39 -5.93
C SER A 444 7.85 -32.51 -5.21
N ARG A 445 7.83 -32.42 -3.87
CA ARG A 445 7.30 -33.46 -2.99
C ARG A 445 5.78 -33.51 -2.95
N PHE A 446 5.14 -32.35 -2.97
CA PHE A 446 3.71 -32.26 -2.72
C PHE A 446 2.90 -31.92 -3.97
N THR A 447 1.65 -32.32 -3.97
CA THR A 447 0.64 -31.85 -4.91
C THR A 447 -0.59 -31.44 -4.11
N LEU A 448 -1.02 -30.20 -4.26
CA LEU A 448 -2.30 -29.73 -3.74
C LEU A 448 -3.37 -30.04 -4.78
N VAL A 449 -4.40 -30.75 -4.36
CA VAL A 449 -5.52 -31.15 -5.22
C VAL A 449 -6.79 -30.48 -4.71
N LEU A 450 -7.41 -29.68 -5.54
CA LEU A 450 -8.56 -28.89 -5.14
C LEU A 450 -9.71 -28.97 -6.15
N ARG A 451 -10.94 -28.76 -5.66
CA ARG A 451 -12.11 -28.54 -6.47
C ARG A 451 -12.85 -27.30 -5.95
N ASN A 452 -13.16 -26.43 -6.85
CA ASN A 452 -13.96 -25.24 -6.55
C ASN A 452 -15.39 -25.43 -7.04
N THR A 453 -16.38 -25.14 -6.19
CA THR A 453 -17.82 -25.21 -6.53
C THR A 453 -18.22 -24.31 -7.71
N THR A 454 -17.40 -23.32 -8.07
CA THR A 454 -17.64 -22.42 -9.21
C THR A 454 -16.99 -22.88 -10.51
N GLY A 455 -16.20 -23.98 -10.50
CA GLY A 455 -15.49 -24.48 -11.66
C GLY A 455 -16.34 -25.39 -12.54
N LEU A 456 -16.41 -25.08 -13.84
CA LEU A 456 -17.23 -25.75 -14.87
C LEU A 456 -16.72 -27.14 -15.29
N VAL A 457 -15.69 -27.71 -14.67
CA VAL A 457 -15.18 -29.06 -15.00
C VAL A 457 -15.15 -29.89 -13.72
N GLU A 458 -16.06 -30.86 -13.63
CA GLU A 458 -16.10 -31.81 -12.52
C GLU A 458 -14.96 -32.83 -12.68
N HIS A 459 -13.81 -32.54 -12.09
CA HIS A 459 -12.76 -33.52 -11.91
C HIS A 459 -13.09 -34.40 -10.69
N PHE A 460 -13.09 -35.69 -10.90
CA PHE A 460 -13.37 -36.66 -9.83
C PHE A 460 -12.22 -37.66 -9.64
N ALA A 461 -11.18 -37.61 -10.50
CA ALA A 461 -10.06 -38.54 -10.48
C ALA A 461 -8.74 -37.77 -10.49
N PHE A 462 -7.85 -38.07 -9.55
CA PHE A 462 -6.60 -37.38 -9.29
C PHE A 462 -5.45 -38.35 -9.18
N TYR A 463 -4.31 -38.06 -9.85
CA TYR A 463 -3.15 -38.96 -9.83
C TYR A 463 -2.18 -38.55 -8.72
N ASN A 464 -1.92 -39.46 -7.77
CA ASN A 464 -1.01 -39.25 -6.64
C ASN A 464 0.44 -39.71 -6.90
N GLY A 465 0.81 -39.94 -8.15
CA GLY A 465 2.12 -40.48 -8.53
C GLY A 465 2.18 -42.00 -8.65
N HIS A 466 1.23 -42.74 -8.04
CA HIS A 466 1.16 -44.18 -8.03
C HIS A 466 -0.22 -44.71 -8.42
N ASN A 467 -1.27 -44.13 -7.87
CA ASN A 467 -2.66 -44.51 -8.05
C ASN A 467 -3.50 -43.30 -8.44
N TRP A 468 -4.71 -43.57 -8.87
CA TRP A 468 -5.73 -42.54 -9.07
C TRP A 468 -6.67 -42.53 -7.86
N THR A 469 -6.74 -41.41 -7.18
CA THR A 469 -7.72 -41.12 -6.13
C THR A 469 -9.02 -40.67 -6.79
N ILE A 470 -10.10 -41.39 -6.52
CA ILE A 470 -11.45 -41.08 -7.02
C ILE A 470 -12.24 -40.44 -5.90
N SER A 471 -12.72 -39.21 -6.15
CA SER A 471 -13.63 -38.49 -5.25
C SER A 471 -15.07 -38.83 -5.61
N ASN A 472 -15.82 -39.43 -4.68
CA ASN A 472 -17.21 -39.82 -4.87
C ASN A 472 -17.95 -39.91 -3.53
N ASP A 473 -19.24 -39.56 -3.56
CA ASP A 473 -20.15 -39.70 -2.42
C ASP A 473 -21.08 -40.91 -2.65
N GLY A 474 -20.85 -41.95 -1.87
CA GLY A 474 -21.71 -43.14 -1.92
C GLY A 474 -21.23 -44.23 -2.88
N GLU A 475 -22.15 -45.06 -3.37
CA GLU A 475 -21.84 -46.20 -4.25
C GLU A 475 -21.77 -45.74 -5.71
N ALA A 476 -20.69 -46.11 -6.41
CA ALA A 476 -20.51 -45.84 -7.82
C ALA A 476 -19.69 -46.91 -8.53
N LEU A 477 -19.80 -46.96 -9.86
CA LEU A 477 -18.99 -47.79 -10.71
C LEU A 477 -17.97 -46.94 -11.43
N ILE A 478 -16.68 -47.15 -11.20
CA ILE A 478 -15.59 -46.52 -11.94
C ILE A 478 -15.14 -47.41 -13.08
N GLN A 479 -15.00 -46.87 -14.28
CA GLN A 479 -14.57 -47.58 -15.49
C GLN A 479 -13.39 -46.85 -16.13
N VAL A 480 -12.38 -47.63 -16.54
CA VAL A 480 -11.27 -47.14 -17.39
C VAL A 480 -11.62 -47.46 -18.83
N VAL A 481 -11.65 -46.42 -19.66
CA VAL A 481 -12.10 -46.51 -21.06
C VAL A 481 -10.99 -45.99 -21.98
N ASP A 482 -10.71 -46.69 -23.06
CA ASP A 482 -9.74 -46.21 -24.05
C ASP A 482 -10.33 -45.12 -24.97
N VAL A 483 -9.50 -44.51 -25.81
CA VAL A 483 -9.92 -43.47 -26.78
C VAL A 483 -10.89 -43.99 -27.84
N MET A 484 -11.06 -45.29 -27.96
CA MET A 484 -12.03 -45.95 -28.87
C MET A 484 -13.37 -46.24 -28.18
N GLY A 485 -13.51 -45.90 -26.89
CA GLY A 485 -14.71 -46.13 -26.09
C GLY A 485 -14.82 -47.55 -25.50
N ARG A 486 -13.77 -48.38 -25.53
CA ARG A 486 -13.78 -49.73 -24.97
C ARG A 486 -13.47 -49.66 -23.49
N ILE A 487 -14.29 -50.32 -22.67
CA ILE A 487 -14.06 -50.47 -21.23
C ILE A 487 -12.92 -51.50 -21.03
N LEU A 488 -11.82 -51.03 -20.45
CA LEU A 488 -10.63 -51.83 -20.17
C LEU A 488 -10.65 -52.39 -18.76
N ASN A 489 -11.23 -51.69 -17.81
CA ASN A 489 -11.39 -52.09 -16.42
C ASN A 489 -12.66 -51.47 -15.84
N SER A 490 -13.22 -52.13 -14.80
CA SER A 490 -14.42 -51.70 -14.12
C SER A 490 -14.35 -52.13 -12.65
N LYS A 491 -14.65 -51.20 -11.71
CA LYS A 491 -14.61 -51.48 -10.28
C LYS A 491 -15.74 -50.75 -9.56
N GLU A 492 -16.46 -51.43 -8.70
CA GLU A 492 -17.41 -50.84 -7.76
C GLU A 492 -16.65 -50.18 -6.61
N ILE A 493 -17.05 -48.98 -6.25
CA ILE A 493 -16.47 -48.17 -5.17
C ILE A 493 -17.60 -47.61 -4.28
N CYS A 494 -17.29 -47.35 -3.02
CA CYS A 494 -18.17 -46.70 -2.08
C CYS A 494 -17.42 -45.55 -1.40
N GLY A 495 -17.85 -44.31 -1.61
CA GLY A 495 -17.11 -43.12 -1.18
C GLY A 495 -15.81 -42.94 -1.96
N ASN A 496 -14.87 -42.19 -1.38
CA ASN A 496 -13.54 -41.96 -1.97
C ASN A 496 -12.78 -43.30 -2.09
N ALA A 497 -12.10 -43.50 -3.21
CA ALA A 497 -11.39 -44.76 -3.46
C ALA A 497 -10.09 -44.53 -4.25
N GLU A 498 -9.12 -45.39 -4.01
CA GLU A 498 -7.94 -45.50 -4.86
C GLU A 498 -8.09 -46.59 -5.91
N ILE A 499 -7.71 -46.27 -7.13
CA ILE A 499 -7.62 -47.25 -8.22
C ILE A 499 -6.24 -47.18 -8.89
N ASN A 500 -5.73 -48.35 -9.23
CA ASN A 500 -4.55 -48.46 -10.06
C ASN A 500 -4.98 -48.69 -11.51
N ILE A 501 -4.46 -47.89 -12.45
CA ILE A 501 -4.68 -48.05 -13.87
C ILE A 501 -3.45 -48.75 -14.44
N SER A 502 -3.46 -50.05 -14.48
CA SER A 502 -2.37 -50.91 -14.99
C SER A 502 -2.36 -50.93 -16.53
N GLN A 503 -2.57 -49.80 -17.16
CA GLN A 503 -2.56 -49.68 -18.61
C GLN A 503 -1.23 -49.07 -19.08
N PRO A 504 -0.79 -49.34 -20.33
CA PRO A 504 0.38 -48.66 -20.93
C PRO A 504 0.24 -47.15 -20.92
N ALA A 505 1.39 -46.44 -20.95
CA ALA A 505 1.38 -44.98 -21.07
C ALA A 505 0.51 -44.54 -22.24
N GLY A 506 -0.40 -43.61 -21.97
CA GLY A 506 -1.38 -43.18 -22.97
C GLY A 506 -2.52 -42.34 -22.38
N VAL A 507 -3.45 -41.96 -23.24
CA VAL A 507 -4.65 -41.18 -22.87
C VAL A 507 -5.82 -42.15 -22.67
N TYR A 508 -6.50 -42.01 -21.55
CA TYR A 508 -7.68 -42.80 -21.16
C TYR A 508 -8.79 -41.89 -20.68
N MET A 509 -10.01 -42.40 -20.64
CA MET A 509 -11.16 -41.74 -20.03
C MET A 509 -11.54 -42.54 -18.78
N LEU A 510 -11.62 -41.91 -17.64
CA LEU A 510 -12.28 -42.46 -16.47
C LEU A 510 -13.76 -42.07 -16.51
N ARG A 511 -14.61 -43.08 -16.31
CA ARG A 511 -16.05 -42.90 -16.29
C ARG A 511 -16.59 -43.33 -14.95
N LEU A 512 -17.16 -42.40 -14.22
CA LEU A 512 -17.80 -42.62 -12.94
C LEU A 512 -19.31 -42.69 -13.14
N VAL A 513 -19.93 -43.80 -12.76
CA VAL A 513 -21.37 -44.02 -12.92
C VAL A 513 -22.00 -44.17 -11.55
N ASN A 514 -22.87 -43.24 -11.19
CA ASN A 514 -23.63 -43.25 -9.95
C ASN A 514 -25.14 -43.24 -10.29
N GLY A 515 -25.75 -44.39 -10.32
CA GLY A 515 -27.13 -44.55 -10.75
C GLY A 515 -27.33 -44.05 -12.20
N THR A 516 -28.05 -42.94 -12.37
CA THR A 516 -28.29 -42.32 -13.68
C THR A 516 -27.28 -41.24 -14.02
N ASP A 517 -26.46 -40.80 -13.07
CA ASP A 517 -25.44 -39.76 -13.28
C ASP A 517 -24.15 -40.41 -13.79
N VAL A 518 -23.56 -39.81 -14.83
CA VAL A 518 -22.34 -40.27 -15.48
C VAL A 518 -21.38 -39.10 -15.65
N LYS A 519 -20.25 -39.17 -14.93
CA LYS A 519 -19.14 -38.22 -15.08
C LYS A 519 -18.02 -38.86 -15.90
N VAL A 520 -17.36 -38.09 -16.74
CA VAL A 520 -16.25 -38.57 -17.58
C VAL A 520 -15.09 -37.60 -17.48
N GLN A 521 -13.92 -38.12 -17.15
CA GLN A 521 -12.69 -37.33 -17.05
C GLN A 521 -11.60 -37.94 -17.92
N LYS A 522 -10.90 -37.11 -18.71
CA LYS A 522 -9.71 -37.49 -19.47
C LYS A 522 -8.52 -37.58 -18.51
N VAL A 523 -7.78 -38.67 -18.57
CA VAL A 523 -6.58 -38.91 -17.77
C VAL A 523 -5.41 -39.33 -18.66
N VAL A 524 -4.19 -39.02 -18.22
CA VAL A 524 -2.95 -39.39 -18.90
C VAL A 524 -2.15 -40.34 -18.00
N VAL A 525 -1.97 -41.58 -18.41
CA VAL A 525 -1.07 -42.53 -17.76
C VAL A 525 0.33 -42.33 -18.35
N ARG A 526 1.31 -42.08 -17.49
CA ARG A 526 2.71 -41.83 -17.86
C ARG A 526 3.60 -43.01 -17.65
#